data_8d93f5b5ebf663ff6c055db7af766d5d
#
_entry.id   8d93f5b5ebf663ff6c055db7af766d5d
#
_cell.length_a   1.000
_cell.length_b   1.000
_cell.length_c   1.000
_cell.angle_alpha   90.00
_cell.angle_beta   90.00
_cell.angle_gamma   90.00
#
_symmetry.space_group_name_H-M   'P 1'
#
loop_
_entity.id
_entity.type
_entity.pdbx_description
1 polymer ?
#
loop_
_entity_poly.entity_id
_entity_poly.type
_entity_poly.pdbx_seq_one_letter_code
_entity_poly.pdbx_strand_id
1 'polypeptide(L)'
;MKALVKPSAGPGFVLRDVPEPQMRDDEVLIRVRRAGVCGTDVHIYEWDAWAQGRVRPPIVVGHEFAGDVVRVGRLVTDVREGDRVTAEGHIVDGRCLLCRTGNSHVCPHTKIIGVDRDGCFAEYIAMPASNVWHLDDDVSFDIGGIHDPMGNAFHTALTADIPGATVLITGCGPIGLFAVGICRAAGAARIIATDVNETRMALARQMGAHDVVTPDRAATVVRQHTDNLGVDVVLEMSGVPAAIHQAFALVRVGGRVQMLGIPATPMDVNFATEVIFKGLTIYGVVGRRMYDTWHQMTRFLRSGQFDPTPVITHRFPLEDFDEAIRAIKSGEAGKVIFEVA
;
A
#
# COMPACT_ATOMS: atom_id res chain seq x y z
N MET A 1 15.35 -10.41 -21.26
CA MET A 1 14.10 -10.62 -20.55
C MET A 1 13.07 -9.56 -20.94
N LYS A 2 11.79 -9.92 -20.97
CA LYS A 2 10.72 -8.92 -21.16
C LYS A 2 10.59 -8.02 -19.94
N ALA A 3 10.40 -6.72 -20.15
CA ALA A 3 10.19 -5.74 -19.09
C ALA A 3 9.36 -4.55 -19.59
N LEU A 4 8.58 -3.98 -18.68
CA LEU A 4 7.84 -2.75 -18.90
C LEU A 4 8.72 -1.57 -18.49
N VAL A 5 9.05 -0.73 -19.45
CA VAL A 5 10.03 0.35 -19.28
C VAL A 5 9.36 1.71 -19.44
N LYS A 6 9.72 2.64 -18.59
CA LYS A 6 9.56 4.08 -18.84
C LYS A 6 10.77 4.54 -19.67
N PRO A 7 10.63 4.72 -20.99
CA PRO A 7 11.79 4.90 -21.88
C PRO A 7 12.36 6.32 -21.84
N SER A 8 11.51 7.31 -21.63
CA SER A 8 11.85 8.73 -21.66
C SER A 8 10.83 9.57 -20.88
N ALA A 9 11.09 10.85 -20.72
CA ALA A 9 10.14 11.82 -20.24
C ALA A 9 8.91 11.88 -21.17
N GLY A 10 7.69 11.84 -20.61
CA GLY A 10 6.43 11.85 -21.35
C GLY A 10 5.52 10.69 -20.95
N PRO A 11 4.22 10.71 -21.31
CA PRO A 11 3.26 9.65 -20.97
C PRO A 11 3.59 8.30 -21.59
N GLY A 12 3.12 7.22 -20.94
CA GLY A 12 3.17 5.85 -21.44
C GLY A 12 4.38 5.03 -20.94
N PHE A 13 4.23 3.71 -21.08
CA PHE A 13 5.28 2.71 -20.91
C PHE A 13 5.53 2.00 -22.24
N VAL A 14 6.60 1.22 -22.32
CA VAL A 14 6.91 0.39 -23.47
C VAL A 14 7.36 -0.99 -23.00
N LEU A 15 6.70 -2.02 -23.46
CA LEU A 15 7.18 -3.39 -23.28
C LEU A 15 8.34 -3.64 -24.27
N ARG A 16 9.49 -4.09 -23.77
CA ARG A 16 10.67 -4.39 -24.57
C ARG A 16 11.55 -5.45 -23.95
N ASP A 17 12.42 -6.01 -24.76
CA ASP A 17 13.50 -6.86 -24.26
C ASP A 17 14.62 -5.99 -23.68
N VAL A 18 15.04 -6.36 -22.46
CA VAL A 18 16.15 -5.73 -21.75
C VAL A 18 17.12 -6.82 -21.26
N PRO A 19 18.37 -6.51 -20.98
CA PRO A 19 19.27 -7.46 -20.31
C PRO A 19 18.72 -7.93 -18.96
N GLU A 20 19.05 -9.16 -18.56
CA GLU A 20 18.78 -9.63 -17.20
C GLU A 20 19.53 -8.76 -16.18
N PRO A 21 18.93 -8.46 -15.00
CA PRO A 21 19.59 -7.62 -14.00
C PRO A 21 20.89 -8.25 -13.51
N GLN A 22 21.94 -7.43 -13.42
CA GLN A 22 23.19 -7.85 -12.80
C GLN A 22 23.02 -7.85 -11.29
N MET A 23 23.23 -9.02 -10.69
CA MET A 23 23.11 -9.25 -9.25
C MET A 23 24.44 -9.01 -8.54
N ARG A 24 24.43 -8.30 -7.43
CA ARG A 24 25.58 -8.16 -6.54
C ARG A 24 25.75 -9.40 -5.64
N ASP A 25 26.87 -9.48 -4.95
CA ASP A 25 27.17 -10.60 -4.04
C ASP A 25 26.20 -10.70 -2.84
N ASP A 26 25.58 -9.58 -2.45
CA ASP A 26 24.63 -9.46 -1.34
C ASP A 26 23.16 -9.47 -1.81
N GLU A 27 22.92 -9.70 -3.11
CA GLU A 27 21.60 -9.71 -3.71
C GLU A 27 21.15 -11.13 -4.10
N VAL A 28 19.86 -11.26 -4.36
CA VAL A 28 19.24 -12.44 -4.96
C VAL A 28 18.55 -12.06 -6.27
N LEU A 29 18.50 -12.98 -7.24
CA LEU A 29 17.71 -12.85 -8.43
C LEU A 29 16.39 -13.58 -8.24
N ILE A 30 15.29 -12.89 -8.45
CA ILE A 30 13.93 -13.40 -8.26
C ILE A 30 13.24 -13.40 -9.62
N ARG A 31 12.68 -14.56 -10.00
CA ARG A 31 11.72 -14.66 -11.10
C ARG A 31 10.39 -14.14 -10.61
N VAL A 32 9.91 -13.05 -11.19
CA VAL A 32 8.63 -12.44 -10.83
C VAL A 32 7.47 -13.30 -11.34
N ARG A 33 6.57 -13.69 -10.44
CA ARG A 33 5.34 -14.43 -10.77
C ARG A 33 4.14 -13.50 -10.85
N ARG A 34 4.03 -12.60 -9.89
CA ARG A 34 2.95 -11.62 -9.78
C ARG A 34 3.51 -10.26 -9.43
N ALA A 35 2.94 -9.22 -10.01
CA ALA A 35 3.30 -7.84 -9.67
C ALA A 35 2.04 -6.99 -9.50
N GLY A 36 1.95 -6.28 -8.38
CA GLY A 36 0.84 -5.37 -8.08
C GLY A 36 1.00 -4.01 -8.76
N VAL A 37 -0.10 -3.47 -9.27
CA VAL A 37 -0.11 -2.11 -9.85
C VAL A 37 -0.56 -1.11 -8.80
N CYS A 38 0.22 -0.04 -8.62
CA CYS A 38 0.01 1.02 -7.64
C CYS A 38 -0.43 2.34 -8.32
N GLY A 39 -1.00 3.25 -7.53
CA GLY A 39 -1.25 4.62 -7.98
C GLY A 39 0.04 5.35 -8.41
N THR A 40 1.17 5.02 -7.79
CA THR A 40 2.50 5.51 -8.19
C THR A 40 2.84 5.15 -9.63
N ASP A 41 2.49 3.94 -10.08
CA ASP A 41 2.73 3.53 -11.47
C ASP A 41 1.87 4.33 -12.45
N VAL A 42 0.64 4.71 -12.05
CA VAL A 42 -0.22 5.61 -12.84
C VAL A 42 0.41 6.99 -12.95
N HIS A 43 0.94 7.57 -11.86
CA HIS A 43 1.66 8.83 -11.88
C HIS A 43 2.87 8.80 -12.84
N ILE A 44 3.64 7.70 -12.82
CA ILE A 44 4.78 7.51 -13.73
C ILE A 44 4.31 7.32 -15.17
N TYR A 45 3.21 6.58 -15.38
CA TYR A 45 2.61 6.39 -16.71
C TYR A 45 2.17 7.73 -17.31
N GLU A 46 1.46 8.54 -16.56
CA GLU A 46 0.96 9.85 -17.00
C GLU A 46 2.04 10.93 -17.06
N TRP A 47 3.16 10.70 -16.42
CA TRP A 47 4.28 11.63 -16.35
C TRP A 47 3.90 12.96 -15.73
N ASP A 48 3.19 12.93 -14.62
CA ASP A 48 2.76 14.11 -13.90
C ASP A 48 3.90 14.85 -13.18
N ALA A 49 3.60 15.93 -12.47
CA ALA A 49 4.58 16.79 -11.81
C ALA A 49 5.43 16.01 -10.77
N TRP A 50 4.83 15.03 -10.06
CA TRP A 50 5.55 14.20 -9.12
C TRP A 50 6.57 13.30 -9.85
N ALA A 51 6.12 12.60 -10.89
CA ALA A 51 6.99 11.72 -11.67
C ALA A 51 8.14 12.48 -12.33
N GLN A 52 7.88 13.68 -12.89
CA GLN A 52 8.89 14.57 -13.47
C GLN A 52 9.96 14.98 -12.46
N GLY A 53 9.57 15.24 -11.21
CA GLY A 53 10.48 15.61 -10.14
C GLY A 53 11.33 14.45 -9.62
N ARG A 54 10.84 13.21 -9.71
CA ARG A 54 11.41 12.05 -9.01
C ARG A 54 12.06 11.02 -9.94
N VAL A 55 11.38 10.61 -11.00
CA VAL A 55 11.80 9.48 -11.84
C VAL A 55 12.83 9.92 -12.88
N ARG A 56 13.81 9.07 -13.15
CA ARG A 56 14.89 9.31 -14.14
C ARG A 56 14.89 8.19 -15.20
N PRO A 57 14.15 8.37 -16.31
CA PRO A 57 14.18 7.41 -17.41
C PRO A 57 15.56 7.32 -18.09
N PRO A 58 15.93 6.16 -18.74
CA PRO A 58 15.09 4.96 -18.84
C PRO A 58 15.12 4.14 -17.55
N ILE A 59 13.98 3.50 -17.18
CA ILE A 59 13.87 2.69 -15.97
C ILE A 59 12.80 1.61 -16.16
N VAL A 60 13.04 0.39 -15.65
CA VAL A 60 12.00 -0.63 -15.48
C VAL A 60 11.11 -0.21 -14.32
N VAL A 61 9.80 -0.19 -14.51
CA VAL A 61 8.82 0.28 -13.51
C VAL A 61 8.29 -0.87 -12.63
N GLY A 62 7.42 -0.55 -11.66
CA GLY A 62 6.80 -1.51 -10.74
C GLY A 62 7.60 -1.73 -9.45
N HIS A 63 6.87 -1.85 -8.31
CA HIS A 63 7.51 -1.94 -6.99
C HIS A 63 6.81 -2.91 -6.03
N GLU A 64 5.77 -3.58 -6.46
CA GLU A 64 5.01 -4.58 -5.69
C GLU A 64 5.09 -5.91 -6.42
N PHE A 65 5.64 -6.96 -5.80
CA PHE A 65 5.79 -8.24 -6.49
C PHE A 65 5.93 -9.43 -5.55
N ALA A 66 5.78 -10.62 -6.11
CA ALA A 66 6.17 -11.90 -5.52
C ALA A 66 6.70 -12.85 -6.58
N GLY A 67 7.55 -13.77 -6.17
CA GLY A 67 8.15 -14.72 -7.09
C GLY A 67 9.03 -15.78 -6.43
N ASP A 68 9.78 -16.51 -7.26
CA ASP A 68 10.72 -17.54 -6.83
C ASP A 68 12.16 -17.05 -6.94
N VAL A 69 12.96 -17.32 -5.93
CA VAL A 69 14.41 -17.08 -5.99
C VAL A 69 15.03 -18.06 -6.98
N VAL A 70 15.75 -17.56 -7.98
CA VAL A 70 16.39 -18.40 -9.00
C VAL A 70 17.91 -18.37 -8.92
N ARG A 71 18.50 -17.41 -8.22
CA ARG A 71 19.93 -17.33 -7.98
C ARG A 71 20.22 -16.50 -6.74
N VAL A 72 21.24 -16.90 -5.97
CA VAL A 72 21.67 -16.18 -4.77
C VAL A 72 23.11 -15.70 -4.89
N GLY A 73 23.41 -14.53 -4.34
CA GLY A 73 24.77 -13.98 -4.28
C GLY A 73 25.63 -14.72 -3.25
N ARG A 74 26.94 -14.68 -3.42
CA ARG A 74 27.88 -15.47 -2.59
C ARG A 74 27.91 -15.06 -1.11
N LEU A 75 27.41 -13.89 -0.76
CA LEU A 75 27.34 -13.39 0.62
C LEU A 75 25.96 -13.61 1.26
N VAL A 76 25.00 -14.17 0.51
CA VAL A 76 23.66 -14.46 1.00
C VAL A 76 23.66 -15.78 1.77
N THR A 77 23.08 -15.79 2.97
CA THR A 77 23.11 -16.96 3.86
C THR A 77 21.73 -17.44 4.30
N ASP A 78 20.72 -16.58 4.20
CA ASP A 78 19.38 -16.76 4.75
C ASP A 78 18.28 -16.93 3.70
N VAL A 79 18.64 -16.83 2.42
CA VAL A 79 17.75 -17.06 1.26
C VAL A 79 18.37 -18.10 0.36
N ARG A 80 17.56 -18.96 -0.26
CA ARG A 80 17.98 -20.07 -1.13
C ARG A 80 17.24 -20.05 -2.46
N GLU A 81 17.84 -20.67 -3.47
CA GLU A 81 17.16 -20.96 -4.74
C GLU A 81 15.93 -21.84 -4.49
N GLY A 82 14.82 -21.48 -5.12
CA GLY A 82 13.52 -22.13 -4.93
C GLY A 82 12.65 -21.51 -3.85
N ASP A 83 13.17 -20.62 -3.01
CA ASP A 83 12.37 -19.94 -1.98
C ASP A 83 11.27 -19.07 -2.65
N ARG A 84 10.05 -19.18 -2.10
CA ARG A 84 8.92 -18.36 -2.48
C ARG A 84 8.95 -17.06 -1.67
N VAL A 85 9.03 -15.93 -2.36
CA VAL A 85 9.32 -14.65 -1.71
C VAL A 85 8.51 -13.48 -2.27
N THR A 86 8.37 -12.47 -1.44
CA THR A 86 8.15 -11.08 -1.82
C THR A 86 9.32 -10.26 -1.28
N ALA A 87 9.32 -8.93 -1.43
CA ALA A 87 10.37 -8.11 -0.86
C ALA A 87 9.87 -6.71 -0.48
N GLU A 88 10.54 -6.12 0.52
CA GLU A 88 10.38 -4.70 0.83
C GLU A 88 10.98 -3.85 -0.30
N GLY A 89 10.11 -3.15 -1.03
CA GLY A 89 10.51 -2.33 -2.19
C GLY A 89 11.34 -1.08 -1.85
N HIS A 90 11.36 -0.69 -0.55
CA HIS A 90 12.17 0.43 -0.06
C HIS A 90 13.53 -0.05 0.43
N ILE A 91 14.57 0.24 -0.33
CA ILE A 91 15.96 -0.12 0.01
C ILE A 91 16.56 1.04 0.79
N VAL A 92 16.90 0.81 2.05
CA VAL A 92 17.43 1.81 3.00
C VAL A 92 18.94 1.68 3.16
N ASP A 93 19.60 2.71 3.72
CA ASP A 93 21.05 2.68 3.92
C ASP A 93 21.51 1.85 5.14
N GLY A 94 20.59 1.52 6.05
CA GLY A 94 20.87 0.76 7.27
C GLY A 94 21.78 1.46 8.30
N ARG A 95 22.27 2.68 8.03
CA ARG A 95 23.32 3.35 8.81
C ARG A 95 22.89 4.65 9.46
N CYS A 96 21.92 5.35 8.88
CA CYS A 96 21.45 6.63 9.42
C CYS A 96 20.80 6.45 10.80
N LEU A 97 20.61 7.55 11.50
CA LEU A 97 19.96 7.55 12.81
C LEU A 97 18.61 6.81 12.78
N LEU A 98 17.78 7.08 11.78
CA LEU A 98 16.43 6.50 11.66
C LEU A 98 16.48 4.98 11.45
N CYS A 99 17.37 4.48 10.60
CA CYS A 99 17.58 3.04 10.42
C CYS A 99 18.04 2.37 11.72
N ARG A 100 18.99 2.99 12.44
CA ARG A 100 19.56 2.41 13.67
C ARG A 100 18.66 2.50 14.89
N THR A 101 17.59 3.29 14.83
CA THR A 101 16.60 3.46 15.91
C THR A 101 15.25 2.81 15.59
N GLY A 102 15.18 1.91 14.58
CA GLY A 102 13.96 1.17 14.23
C GLY A 102 12.95 1.96 13.38
N ASN A 103 13.38 3.07 12.79
CA ASN A 103 12.54 3.92 11.94
C ASN A 103 13.02 3.91 10.47
N SER A 104 13.46 2.76 9.97
CA SER A 104 14.01 2.61 8.62
C SER A 104 13.05 3.05 7.52
N HIS A 105 11.74 2.92 7.72
CA HIS A 105 10.71 3.32 6.76
C HIS A 105 10.73 4.82 6.40
N VAL A 106 11.33 5.65 7.23
CA VAL A 106 11.53 7.08 6.98
C VAL A 106 13.02 7.45 6.78
N CYS A 107 13.83 6.50 6.30
CA CYS A 107 15.22 6.73 5.95
C CYS A 107 15.35 7.79 4.85
N PRO A 108 16.14 8.87 5.04
CA PRO A 108 16.28 9.92 4.02
C PRO A 108 17.03 9.44 2.77
N HIS A 109 17.68 8.29 2.84
CA HIS A 109 18.45 7.70 1.74
C HIS A 109 17.73 6.54 1.05
N THR A 110 16.42 6.40 1.31
CA THR A 110 15.59 5.34 0.69
C THR A 110 15.64 5.40 -0.83
N LYS A 111 15.86 4.23 -1.44
CA LYS A 111 15.72 3.99 -2.87
C LYS A 111 14.56 3.04 -3.10
N ILE A 112 13.58 3.46 -3.89
CA ILE A 112 12.39 2.67 -4.20
C ILE A 112 12.60 1.98 -5.54
N ILE A 113 12.40 0.67 -5.62
CA ILE A 113 12.43 -0.06 -6.89
C ILE A 113 11.30 0.46 -7.79
N GLY A 114 11.52 0.48 -9.11
CA GLY A 114 10.56 1.05 -10.07
C GLY A 114 10.45 2.57 -10.09
N VAL A 115 11.17 3.27 -9.19
CA VAL A 115 11.18 4.74 -9.06
C VAL A 115 12.60 5.30 -9.10
N ASP A 116 13.51 4.79 -8.25
CA ASP A 116 14.90 5.24 -8.12
C ASP A 116 15.91 4.23 -8.67
N ARG A 117 15.50 3.00 -8.90
CA ARG A 117 16.23 1.91 -9.56
C ARG A 117 15.21 1.00 -10.26
N ASP A 118 15.71 0.13 -11.16
CA ASP A 118 14.87 -0.80 -11.90
C ASP A 118 13.94 -1.60 -10.99
N GLY A 119 12.70 -1.76 -11.43
CA GLY A 119 11.59 -2.36 -10.70
C GLY A 119 11.23 -3.76 -11.17
N CYS A 120 10.01 -4.18 -10.81
CA CYS A 120 9.55 -5.54 -10.87
C CYS A 120 8.55 -5.85 -12.02
N PHE A 121 8.18 -4.89 -12.86
CA PHE A 121 7.38 -5.19 -14.05
C PHE A 121 8.27 -5.78 -15.13
N ALA A 122 8.88 -6.91 -14.81
CA ALA A 122 9.83 -7.66 -15.63
C ALA A 122 9.87 -9.13 -15.20
N GLU A 123 10.37 -10.02 -16.08
CA GLU A 123 10.49 -11.44 -15.76
C GLU A 123 11.41 -11.70 -14.56
N TYR A 124 12.41 -10.85 -14.33
CA TYR A 124 13.37 -10.98 -13.21
C TYR A 124 13.69 -9.63 -12.58
N ILE A 125 13.95 -9.68 -11.26
CA ILE A 125 14.43 -8.54 -10.50
C ILE A 125 15.58 -8.97 -9.56
N ALA A 126 16.62 -8.12 -9.41
CA ALA A 126 17.66 -8.29 -8.40
C ALA A 126 17.34 -7.47 -7.16
N MET A 127 17.33 -8.12 -5.99
CA MET A 127 17.00 -7.50 -4.71
C MET A 127 18.07 -7.79 -3.66
N PRO A 128 18.40 -6.81 -2.77
CA PRO A 128 19.19 -7.11 -1.59
C PRO A 128 18.54 -8.22 -0.76
N ALA A 129 19.30 -9.22 -0.32
CA ALA A 129 18.76 -10.30 0.48
C ALA A 129 18.10 -9.81 1.77
N SER A 130 18.61 -8.71 2.35
CA SER A 130 18.02 -8.05 3.52
C SER A 130 16.61 -7.51 3.31
N ASN A 131 16.18 -7.32 2.08
CA ASN A 131 14.84 -6.85 1.72
C ASN A 131 13.86 -8.00 1.43
N VAL A 132 14.37 -9.22 1.29
CA VAL A 132 13.56 -10.40 0.94
C VAL A 132 12.69 -10.82 2.12
N TRP A 133 11.45 -11.21 1.82
CA TRP A 133 10.49 -11.75 2.77
C TRP A 133 9.95 -13.09 2.26
N HIS A 134 10.15 -14.15 3.04
CA HIS A 134 9.65 -15.47 2.71
C HIS A 134 8.13 -15.52 2.82
N LEU A 135 7.49 -16.13 1.85
CA LEU A 135 6.07 -16.42 1.86
C LEU A 135 5.85 -17.83 2.44
N ASP A 136 4.85 -17.97 3.32
CA ASP A 136 4.40 -19.28 3.77
C ASP A 136 3.84 -20.08 2.56
N ASP A 137 3.89 -21.39 2.63
CA ASP A 137 3.51 -22.29 1.52
C ASP A 137 2.04 -22.11 1.09
N ASP A 138 1.17 -21.75 2.01
CA ASP A 138 -0.26 -21.50 1.80
C ASP A 138 -0.58 -20.07 1.31
N VAL A 139 0.40 -19.17 1.32
CA VAL A 139 0.24 -17.80 0.78
C VAL A 139 0.47 -17.81 -0.72
N SER A 140 -0.55 -17.46 -1.52
CA SER A 140 -0.41 -17.40 -2.98
C SER A 140 0.51 -16.26 -3.42
N PHE A 141 1.09 -16.36 -4.63
CA PHE A 141 1.84 -15.24 -5.22
C PHE A 141 0.97 -14.00 -5.47
N ASP A 142 -0.33 -14.16 -5.68
CA ASP A 142 -1.27 -13.04 -5.77
C ASP A 142 -1.26 -12.21 -4.47
N ILE A 143 -1.37 -12.90 -3.31
CA ILE A 143 -1.27 -12.25 -1.99
C ILE A 143 0.15 -11.71 -1.77
N GLY A 144 1.18 -12.47 -2.13
CA GLY A 144 2.57 -12.01 -2.06
C GLY A 144 2.81 -10.72 -2.85
N GLY A 145 2.25 -10.61 -4.06
CA GLY A 145 2.38 -9.45 -4.95
C GLY A 145 1.68 -8.18 -4.47
N ILE A 146 0.85 -8.27 -3.43
CA ILE A 146 0.14 -7.12 -2.84
C ILE A 146 0.59 -6.83 -1.39
N HIS A 147 1.69 -7.44 -0.93
CA HIS A 147 2.21 -7.22 0.43
C HIS A 147 2.55 -5.77 0.70
N ASP A 148 3.05 -5.05 -0.29
CA ASP A 148 3.40 -3.62 -0.18
C ASP A 148 2.20 -2.77 0.25
N PRO A 149 1.10 -2.64 -0.52
CA PRO A 149 -0.04 -1.80 -0.14
C PRO A 149 -0.79 -2.37 1.08
N MET A 150 -0.80 -3.68 1.25
CA MET A 150 -1.38 -4.33 2.43
C MET A 150 -0.60 -3.93 3.69
N GLY A 151 0.73 -3.89 3.63
CA GLY A 151 1.59 -3.41 4.71
C GLY A 151 1.35 -1.95 5.08
N ASN A 152 1.06 -1.09 4.10
CA ASN A 152 0.68 0.31 4.38
C ASN A 152 -0.63 0.38 5.18
N ALA A 153 -1.61 -0.48 4.86
CA ALA A 153 -2.87 -0.58 5.61
C ALA A 153 -2.64 -1.10 7.04
N PHE A 154 -1.78 -2.11 7.22
CA PHE A 154 -1.39 -2.61 8.55
C PHE A 154 -0.72 -1.54 9.38
N HIS A 155 0.26 -0.81 8.84
CA HIS A 155 0.91 0.29 9.52
C HIS A 155 -0.10 1.34 9.96
N THR A 156 -1.01 1.74 9.07
CA THR A 156 -2.02 2.76 9.37
C THR A 156 -2.98 2.29 10.45
N ALA A 157 -3.55 1.11 10.33
CA ALA A 157 -4.55 0.60 11.27
C ALA A 157 -3.94 0.30 12.65
N LEU A 158 -2.82 -0.42 12.70
CA LEU A 158 -2.28 -0.94 13.95
C LEU A 158 -1.40 0.06 14.73
N THR A 159 -1.22 1.28 14.24
CA THR A 159 -0.70 2.40 15.07
C THR A 159 -1.77 3.07 15.92
N ALA A 160 -3.04 2.67 15.77
CA ALA A 160 -4.15 3.10 16.62
C ALA A 160 -4.65 1.94 17.50
N ASP A 161 -5.36 2.27 18.59
CA ASP A 161 -6.04 1.29 19.43
C ASP A 161 -7.35 0.87 18.75
N ILE A 162 -7.31 -0.23 18.00
CA ILE A 162 -8.45 -0.75 17.23
C ILE A 162 -9.41 -1.63 18.06
N PRO A 163 -8.94 -2.51 18.97
CA PRO A 163 -9.86 -3.38 19.72
C PRO A 163 -10.93 -2.58 20.48
N GLY A 164 -12.20 -2.88 20.21
CA GLY A 164 -13.34 -2.21 20.84
C GLY A 164 -13.66 -0.80 20.30
N ALA A 165 -12.85 -0.25 19.40
CA ALA A 165 -13.04 1.09 18.86
C ALA A 165 -14.14 1.16 17.79
N THR A 166 -14.80 2.31 17.69
CA THR A 166 -15.55 2.71 16.48
C THR A 166 -14.57 3.41 15.53
N VAL A 167 -14.41 2.84 14.35
CA VAL A 167 -13.43 3.28 13.33
C VAL A 167 -14.14 3.86 12.12
N LEU A 168 -13.74 5.04 11.66
CA LEU A 168 -14.12 5.60 10.37
C LEU A 168 -12.95 5.46 9.40
N ILE A 169 -13.21 4.90 8.23
CA ILE A 169 -12.24 4.78 7.13
C ILE A 169 -12.71 5.66 5.98
N THR A 170 -11.93 6.67 5.62
CA THR A 170 -12.25 7.57 4.50
C THR A 170 -11.46 7.16 3.26
N GLY A 171 -12.18 6.78 2.20
CA GLY A 171 -11.60 6.24 0.97
C GLY A 171 -11.45 4.71 1.00
N CYS A 172 -12.18 4.03 0.10
CA CYS A 172 -12.16 2.58 -0.10
C CYS A 172 -11.33 2.19 -1.34
N GLY A 173 -10.20 2.87 -1.58
CA GLY A 173 -9.17 2.37 -2.49
C GLY A 173 -8.55 1.06 -1.94
N PRO A 174 -7.64 0.39 -2.66
CA PRO A 174 -7.07 -0.90 -2.22
C PRO A 174 -6.57 -0.88 -0.78
N ILE A 175 -5.84 0.17 -0.37
CA ILE A 175 -5.31 0.28 1.00
C ILE A 175 -6.44 0.45 2.03
N GLY A 176 -7.47 1.26 1.73
CA GLY A 176 -8.64 1.41 2.59
C GLY A 176 -9.44 0.12 2.74
N LEU A 177 -9.59 -0.64 1.65
CA LEU A 177 -10.24 -1.96 1.69
C LEU A 177 -9.47 -2.96 2.57
N PHE A 178 -8.14 -3.02 2.46
CA PHE A 178 -7.33 -3.81 3.39
C PHE A 178 -7.51 -3.34 4.83
N ALA A 179 -7.53 -2.02 5.08
CA ALA A 179 -7.72 -1.48 6.41
C ALA A 179 -9.08 -1.88 7.01
N VAL A 180 -10.15 -1.99 6.23
CA VAL A 180 -11.45 -2.54 6.69
C VAL A 180 -11.27 -3.95 7.23
N GLY A 181 -10.67 -4.86 6.44
CA GLY A 181 -10.45 -6.25 6.86
C GLY A 181 -9.53 -6.36 8.08
N ILE A 182 -8.47 -5.55 8.13
CA ILE A 182 -7.53 -5.50 9.25
C ILE A 182 -8.24 -5.02 10.53
N CYS A 183 -9.00 -3.93 10.47
CA CYS A 183 -9.76 -3.43 11.62
C CYS A 183 -10.79 -4.47 12.09
N ARG A 184 -11.43 -5.20 11.18
CA ARG A 184 -12.34 -6.30 11.51
C ARG A 184 -11.62 -7.40 12.27
N ALA A 185 -10.50 -7.88 11.74
CA ALA A 185 -9.69 -8.93 12.37
C ALA A 185 -9.04 -8.48 13.70
N ALA A 186 -8.71 -7.19 13.83
CA ALA A 186 -8.17 -6.61 15.04
C ALA A 186 -9.23 -6.34 16.14
N GLY A 187 -10.52 -6.60 15.88
CA GLY A 187 -11.58 -6.49 16.88
C GLY A 187 -12.18 -5.10 17.06
N ALA A 188 -12.23 -4.28 16.00
CA ALA A 188 -13.02 -3.06 16.01
C ALA A 188 -14.49 -3.34 16.37
N ALA A 189 -15.08 -2.57 17.28
CA ALA A 189 -16.48 -2.72 17.63
C ALA A 189 -17.40 -2.33 16.47
N ARG A 190 -17.01 -1.29 15.73
CA ARG A 190 -17.72 -0.86 14.52
C ARG A 190 -16.75 -0.26 13.52
N ILE A 191 -17.02 -0.54 12.24
CA ILE A 191 -16.26 0.00 11.11
C ILE A 191 -17.25 0.69 10.18
N ILE A 192 -17.06 2.00 10.01
CA ILE A 192 -17.79 2.85 9.07
C ILE A 192 -16.83 3.18 7.95
N ALA A 193 -17.16 2.88 6.70
CA ALA A 193 -16.34 3.17 5.54
C ALA A 193 -17.06 4.14 4.60
N THR A 194 -16.30 5.06 4.00
CA THR A 194 -16.86 6.04 3.06
C THR A 194 -16.11 6.05 1.73
N ASP A 195 -16.85 6.04 0.64
CA ASP A 195 -16.35 6.27 -0.71
C ASP A 195 -17.45 6.88 -1.58
N VAL A 196 -17.09 7.41 -2.73
CA VAL A 196 -18.03 7.91 -3.76
C VAL A 196 -18.29 6.86 -4.85
N ASN A 197 -17.51 5.80 -4.89
CA ASN A 197 -17.56 4.75 -5.91
C ASN A 197 -18.30 3.51 -5.40
N GLU A 198 -19.41 3.16 -6.05
CA GLU A 198 -20.28 2.03 -5.63
C GLU A 198 -19.55 0.67 -5.66
N THR A 199 -18.67 0.43 -6.62
CA THR A 199 -17.89 -0.82 -6.71
C THR A 199 -16.98 -0.97 -5.49
N ARG A 200 -16.27 0.11 -5.11
CA ARG A 200 -15.41 0.14 -3.91
C ARG A 200 -16.23 0.00 -2.63
N MET A 201 -17.41 0.63 -2.58
CA MET A 201 -18.33 0.48 -1.45
C MET A 201 -18.83 -0.96 -1.31
N ALA A 202 -19.11 -1.66 -2.41
CA ALA A 202 -19.48 -3.07 -2.39
C ALA A 202 -18.33 -3.94 -1.84
N LEU A 203 -17.10 -3.70 -2.29
CA LEU A 203 -15.91 -4.38 -1.78
C LEU A 203 -15.70 -4.09 -0.27
N ALA A 204 -15.91 -2.86 0.19
CA ALA A 204 -15.80 -2.53 1.61
C ALA A 204 -16.79 -3.32 2.48
N ARG A 205 -18.03 -3.54 2.01
CA ARG A 205 -19.01 -4.43 2.67
C ARG A 205 -18.49 -5.87 2.71
N GLN A 206 -17.97 -6.37 1.60
CA GLN A 206 -17.38 -7.71 1.51
C GLN A 206 -16.17 -7.88 2.46
N MET A 207 -15.35 -6.85 2.62
CA MET A 207 -14.23 -6.84 3.57
C MET A 207 -14.67 -6.74 5.03
N GLY A 208 -15.95 -6.53 5.32
CA GLY A 208 -16.52 -6.58 6.65
C GLY A 208 -16.76 -5.24 7.32
N ALA A 209 -16.86 -4.15 6.56
CA ALA A 209 -17.36 -2.89 7.10
C ALA A 209 -18.84 -3.03 7.54
N HIS A 210 -19.16 -2.49 8.71
CA HIS A 210 -20.52 -2.57 9.28
C HIS A 210 -21.46 -1.59 8.57
N ASP A 211 -20.96 -0.39 8.27
CA ASP A 211 -21.67 0.63 7.52
C ASP A 211 -20.79 1.12 6.37
N VAL A 212 -21.36 1.19 5.18
CA VAL A 212 -20.67 1.74 4.01
C VAL A 212 -21.57 2.77 3.36
N VAL A 213 -21.15 4.01 3.37
CA VAL A 213 -21.96 5.16 2.96
C VAL A 213 -21.15 6.17 2.15
N THR A 214 -21.86 7.03 1.42
CA THR A 214 -21.24 8.18 0.77
C THR A 214 -20.83 9.24 1.82
N PRO A 215 -19.83 10.10 1.53
CA PRO A 215 -19.33 11.08 2.50
C PRO A 215 -20.41 12.02 3.08
N ASP A 216 -21.42 12.39 2.31
CA ASP A 216 -22.55 13.22 2.76
C ASP A 216 -23.39 12.54 3.86
N ARG A 217 -23.43 11.19 3.89
CA ARG A 217 -24.15 10.39 4.87
C ARG A 217 -23.33 10.08 6.12
N ALA A 218 -22.02 10.21 6.06
CA ALA A 218 -21.09 9.79 7.13
C ALA A 218 -21.43 10.41 8.48
N ALA A 219 -21.67 11.71 8.53
CA ALA A 219 -22.00 12.41 9.77
C ALA A 219 -23.27 11.89 10.45
N THR A 220 -24.29 11.49 9.69
CA THR A 220 -25.51 10.92 10.22
C THR A 220 -25.24 9.55 10.84
N VAL A 221 -24.55 8.67 10.12
CA VAL A 221 -24.23 7.32 10.57
C VAL A 221 -23.30 7.35 11.80
N VAL A 222 -22.28 8.18 11.80
CA VAL A 222 -21.40 8.34 12.96
C VAL A 222 -22.22 8.75 14.19
N ARG A 223 -23.06 9.78 14.10
CA ARG A 223 -23.89 10.21 15.22
C ARG A 223 -24.82 9.12 15.77
N GLN A 224 -25.41 8.33 14.88
CA GLN A 224 -26.31 7.22 15.27
C GLN A 224 -25.61 6.12 16.07
N HIS A 225 -24.31 5.91 15.84
CA HIS A 225 -23.55 4.81 16.46
C HIS A 225 -22.58 5.24 17.56
N THR A 226 -22.52 6.51 17.90
CA THR A 226 -21.54 7.06 18.86
C THR A 226 -22.17 8.01 19.89
N ASP A 227 -23.47 7.96 20.10
CA ASP A 227 -24.19 8.88 21.01
C ASP A 227 -23.85 10.35 20.76
N ASN A 228 -23.64 10.72 19.48
CA ASN A 228 -23.18 12.03 19.01
C ASN A 228 -21.75 12.42 19.43
N LEU A 229 -20.96 11.54 20.03
CA LEU A 229 -19.60 11.85 20.46
C LEU A 229 -18.58 11.90 19.31
N GLY A 230 -18.82 11.15 18.24
CA GLY A 230 -17.87 10.91 17.16
C GLY A 230 -17.10 9.60 17.32
N VAL A 231 -16.35 9.21 16.28
CA VAL A 231 -15.61 7.94 16.25
C VAL A 231 -14.32 8.02 17.08
N ASP A 232 -13.86 6.89 17.59
CA ASP A 232 -12.60 6.79 18.34
C ASP A 232 -11.38 7.03 17.46
N VAL A 233 -11.40 6.44 16.28
CA VAL A 233 -10.28 6.41 15.33
C VAL A 233 -10.77 6.74 13.93
N VAL A 234 -10.04 7.60 13.23
CA VAL A 234 -10.18 7.78 11.78
C VAL A 234 -8.92 7.29 11.10
N LEU A 235 -9.11 6.47 10.05
CA LEU A 235 -8.07 6.10 9.10
C LEU A 235 -8.33 6.86 7.80
N GLU A 236 -7.58 7.93 7.57
CA GLU A 236 -7.70 8.76 6.38
C GLU A 236 -6.86 8.17 5.26
N MET A 237 -7.53 7.62 4.24
CA MET A 237 -6.93 6.86 3.15
C MET A 237 -7.12 7.52 1.78
N SER A 238 -7.89 8.61 1.70
CA SER A 238 -8.29 9.21 0.43
C SER A 238 -7.33 10.30 -0.06
N GLY A 239 -6.74 11.07 0.85
CA GLY A 239 -6.00 12.29 0.53
C GLY A 239 -6.87 13.43 -0.02
N VAL A 240 -8.19 13.30 0.01
CA VAL A 240 -9.10 14.34 -0.46
C VAL A 240 -9.30 15.39 0.64
N PRO A 241 -9.03 16.71 0.41
CA PRO A 241 -9.13 17.73 1.44
C PRO A 241 -10.47 17.73 2.19
N ALA A 242 -11.59 17.58 1.47
CA ALA A 242 -12.91 17.50 2.09
C ALA A 242 -13.08 16.29 3.02
N ALA A 243 -12.50 15.14 2.69
CA ALA A 243 -12.52 13.95 3.54
C ALA A 243 -11.61 14.12 4.78
N ILE A 244 -10.50 14.83 4.65
CA ILE A 244 -9.62 15.17 5.77
C ILE A 244 -10.34 16.09 6.76
N HIS A 245 -11.02 17.15 6.30
CA HIS A 245 -11.84 18.01 7.16
C HIS A 245 -12.98 17.21 7.81
N GLN A 246 -13.62 16.31 7.06
CA GLN A 246 -14.65 15.43 7.61
C GLN A 246 -14.07 14.50 8.68
N ALA A 247 -12.86 13.98 8.50
CA ALA A 247 -12.16 13.18 9.50
C ALA A 247 -12.00 13.96 10.82
N PHE A 248 -11.50 15.19 10.75
CA PHE A 248 -11.38 16.06 11.93
C PHE A 248 -12.73 16.41 12.56
N ALA A 249 -13.77 16.58 11.76
CA ALA A 249 -15.11 16.89 12.27
C ALA A 249 -15.75 15.69 12.99
N LEU A 250 -15.58 14.47 12.46
CA LEU A 250 -16.28 13.27 12.93
C LEU A 250 -15.53 12.46 14.00
N VAL A 251 -14.24 12.69 14.20
CA VAL A 251 -13.50 12.10 15.32
C VAL A 251 -13.92 12.76 16.63
N ARG A 252 -14.09 11.97 17.71
CA ARG A 252 -14.44 12.49 19.03
C ARG A 252 -13.30 13.33 19.65
N VAL A 253 -13.64 14.07 20.68
CA VAL A 253 -12.64 14.70 21.56
C VAL A 253 -11.72 13.62 22.15
N GLY A 254 -10.41 13.86 22.15
CA GLY A 254 -9.40 12.89 22.57
C GLY A 254 -9.22 11.70 21.61
N GLY A 255 -9.83 11.73 20.41
CA GLY A 255 -9.71 10.67 19.43
C GLY A 255 -8.41 10.73 18.61
N ARG A 256 -8.28 9.82 17.66
CA ARG A 256 -7.06 9.64 16.83
C ARG A 256 -7.37 9.72 15.35
N VAL A 257 -6.47 10.36 14.60
CA VAL A 257 -6.55 10.42 13.12
C VAL A 257 -5.22 9.93 12.56
N GLN A 258 -5.28 8.82 11.83
CA GLN A 258 -4.14 8.25 11.10
C GLN A 258 -4.20 8.74 9.66
N MET A 259 -3.19 9.50 9.24
CA MET A 259 -3.13 10.16 7.94
C MET A 259 -2.21 9.39 7.02
N LEU A 260 -2.77 8.67 6.03
CA LEU A 260 -2.02 8.00 4.98
C LEU A 260 -2.26 8.65 3.61
N GLY A 261 -3.48 9.09 3.34
CA GLY A 261 -3.81 9.76 2.08
C GLY A 261 -2.98 11.02 1.87
N ILE A 262 -2.44 11.19 0.66
CA ILE A 262 -1.58 12.33 0.31
C ILE A 262 -2.42 13.36 -0.43
N PRO A 263 -2.66 14.58 0.13
CA PRO A 263 -3.35 15.63 -0.58
C PRO A 263 -2.58 16.08 -1.83
N ALA A 264 -3.26 16.17 -2.96
CA ALA A 264 -2.64 16.62 -4.21
C ALA A 264 -2.25 18.11 -4.19
N THR A 265 -2.88 18.90 -3.31
CA THR A 265 -2.65 20.34 -3.16
C THR A 265 -2.59 20.73 -1.69
N PRO A 266 -1.90 21.83 -1.33
CA PRO A 266 -1.98 22.38 0.02
C PRO A 266 -3.43 22.64 0.45
N MET A 267 -3.72 22.44 1.74
CA MET A 267 -5.03 22.69 2.33
C MET A 267 -4.90 23.49 3.62
N ASP A 268 -5.90 24.27 3.93
CA ASP A 268 -5.97 25.02 5.20
C ASP A 268 -6.56 24.13 6.30
N VAL A 269 -5.97 24.14 7.49
CA VAL A 269 -6.47 23.46 8.68
C VAL A 269 -6.56 24.47 9.81
N ASN A 270 -7.74 24.60 10.43
CA ASN A 270 -7.88 25.39 11.64
C ASN A 270 -7.41 24.57 12.86
N PHE A 271 -6.13 24.63 13.14
CA PHE A 271 -5.54 23.85 14.24
C PHE A 271 -6.20 24.10 15.58
N ALA A 272 -6.68 25.33 15.87
CA ALA A 272 -7.33 25.62 17.15
C ALA A 272 -8.60 24.79 17.35
N THR A 273 -9.52 24.84 16.38
CA THR A 273 -10.85 24.19 16.51
C THR A 273 -10.88 22.76 16.06
N GLU A 274 -10.11 22.39 15.03
CA GLU A 274 -10.13 21.05 14.45
C GLU A 274 -9.21 20.07 15.23
N VAL A 275 -8.15 20.57 15.87
CA VAL A 275 -7.11 19.73 16.49
C VAL A 275 -6.94 20.01 17.98
N ILE A 276 -6.56 21.25 18.35
CA ILE A 276 -6.09 21.57 19.71
C ILE A 276 -7.24 21.47 20.71
N PHE A 277 -8.37 22.13 20.48
CA PHE A 277 -9.51 22.09 21.40
C PHE A 277 -10.20 20.73 21.46
N LYS A 278 -9.95 19.87 20.49
CA LYS A 278 -10.39 18.48 20.52
C LYS A 278 -9.36 17.54 21.17
N GLY A 279 -8.14 17.99 21.43
CA GLY A 279 -7.07 17.16 22.01
C GLY A 279 -6.74 15.95 21.13
N LEU A 280 -6.73 16.10 19.81
CA LEU A 280 -6.51 15.00 18.89
C LEU A 280 -5.07 14.51 18.87
N THR A 281 -4.90 13.21 18.70
CA THR A 281 -3.64 12.62 18.24
C THR A 281 -3.69 12.47 16.73
N ILE A 282 -2.82 13.17 16.01
CA ILE A 282 -2.65 13.02 14.55
C ILE A 282 -1.35 12.28 14.29
N TYR A 283 -1.40 11.20 13.54
CA TYR A 283 -0.24 10.40 13.18
C TYR A 283 -0.09 10.31 11.65
N GLY A 284 1.03 10.85 11.14
CA GLY A 284 1.37 10.73 9.72
C GLY A 284 1.99 9.37 9.44
N VAL A 285 1.44 8.65 8.46
CA VAL A 285 1.89 7.32 8.08
C VAL A 285 2.67 7.40 6.77
N VAL A 286 3.87 6.83 6.75
CA VAL A 286 4.70 6.67 5.55
C VAL A 286 5.10 5.21 5.42
N GLY A 287 4.71 4.58 4.32
CA GLY A 287 5.11 3.21 4.03
C GLY A 287 4.76 2.22 5.14
N ARG A 288 5.66 1.30 5.40
CA ARG A 288 5.53 0.20 6.37
C ARG A 288 6.68 0.25 7.36
N ARG A 289 6.42 0.00 8.63
CA ARG A 289 7.51 -0.15 9.61
C ARG A 289 8.28 -1.44 9.32
N MET A 290 9.50 -1.27 8.81
CA MET A 290 10.40 -2.38 8.44
C MET A 290 11.04 -3.00 9.69
N TYR A 291 10.89 -4.28 10.03
CA TYR A 291 10.02 -5.27 9.38
C TYR A 291 8.86 -5.68 10.31
N ASP A 292 8.58 -4.85 11.32
CA ASP A 292 7.53 -5.08 12.31
C ASP A 292 6.16 -5.31 11.64
N THR A 293 5.83 -4.44 10.68
CA THR A 293 4.58 -4.56 9.92
C THR A 293 4.48 -5.88 9.13
N TRP A 294 5.60 -6.36 8.57
CA TRP A 294 5.66 -7.62 7.84
C TRP A 294 5.39 -8.82 8.76
N HIS A 295 5.95 -8.81 9.97
CA HIS A 295 5.67 -9.82 10.98
C HIS A 295 4.21 -9.81 11.44
N GLN A 296 3.62 -8.63 11.65
CA GLN A 296 2.21 -8.49 12.01
C GLN A 296 1.33 -9.06 10.91
N MET A 297 1.56 -8.67 9.65
CA MET A 297 0.83 -9.14 8.48
C MET A 297 0.86 -10.65 8.34
N THR A 298 2.04 -11.27 8.46
CA THR A 298 2.18 -12.74 8.43
C THR A 298 1.33 -13.41 9.51
N ARG A 299 1.30 -12.87 10.74
CA ARG A 299 0.48 -13.42 11.84
C ARG A 299 -1.02 -13.33 11.53
N PHE A 300 -1.48 -12.23 10.94
CA PHE A 300 -2.88 -12.06 10.56
C PHE A 300 -3.28 -13.03 9.44
N LEU A 301 -2.45 -13.19 8.42
CA LEU A 301 -2.69 -14.18 7.35
C LEU A 301 -2.76 -15.60 7.92
N ARG A 302 -1.79 -15.99 8.75
CA ARG A 302 -1.77 -17.33 9.42
C ARG A 302 -2.98 -17.58 10.33
N SER A 303 -3.55 -16.53 10.93
CA SER A 303 -4.73 -16.68 11.79
C SER A 303 -6.00 -17.05 11.03
N GLY A 304 -6.02 -16.82 9.69
CA GLY A 304 -7.22 -16.97 8.86
C GLY A 304 -8.33 -15.94 9.12
N GLN A 305 -8.09 -14.98 10.01
CA GLN A 305 -9.09 -13.94 10.34
C GLN A 305 -9.10 -12.77 9.34
N PHE A 306 -8.07 -12.71 8.49
CA PHE A 306 -7.91 -11.68 7.47
C PHE A 306 -7.62 -12.32 6.12
N ASP A 307 -8.56 -12.15 5.18
CA ASP A 307 -8.43 -12.56 3.78
C ASP A 307 -8.37 -11.31 2.88
N PRO A 308 -7.22 -10.99 2.26
CA PRO A 308 -7.09 -9.86 1.35
C PRO A 308 -7.57 -10.17 -0.08
N THR A 309 -7.87 -11.43 -0.40
CA THR A 309 -8.19 -11.90 -1.77
C THR A 309 -9.31 -11.12 -2.45
N PRO A 310 -10.43 -10.74 -1.76
CA PRO A 310 -11.52 -10.02 -2.41
C PRO A 310 -11.12 -8.65 -2.97
N VAL A 311 -10.02 -8.07 -2.49
CA VAL A 311 -9.52 -6.77 -2.98
C VAL A 311 -8.85 -6.92 -4.34
N ILE A 312 -8.36 -8.10 -4.72
CA ILE A 312 -7.75 -8.38 -6.04
C ILE A 312 -8.86 -8.63 -7.04
N THR A 313 -9.21 -7.62 -7.82
CA THR A 313 -10.36 -7.68 -8.74
C THR A 313 -9.98 -7.99 -10.17
N HIS A 314 -8.76 -7.64 -10.58
CA HIS A 314 -8.33 -7.77 -11.98
C HIS A 314 -6.93 -8.39 -12.07
N ARG A 315 -6.76 -9.25 -13.07
CA ARG A 315 -5.49 -9.87 -13.45
C ARG A 315 -5.27 -9.65 -14.94
N PHE A 316 -4.08 -9.20 -15.29
CA PHE A 316 -3.69 -8.97 -16.68
C PHE A 316 -2.31 -9.58 -16.91
N PRO A 317 -2.03 -10.10 -18.12
CA PRO A 317 -0.64 -10.33 -18.51
C PRO A 317 0.10 -8.99 -18.60
N LEU A 318 1.42 -9.03 -18.49
CA LEU A 318 2.23 -7.80 -18.48
C LEU A 318 2.08 -6.98 -19.77
N GLU A 319 1.79 -7.66 -20.88
CA GLU A 319 1.54 -7.08 -22.20
C GLU A 319 0.32 -6.15 -22.23
N ASP A 320 -0.68 -6.43 -21.41
CA ASP A 320 -1.96 -5.69 -21.37
C ASP A 320 -1.93 -4.54 -20.37
N PHE A 321 -0.75 -3.97 -20.11
CA PHE A 321 -0.55 -2.89 -19.13
C PHE A 321 -1.43 -1.66 -19.38
N ASP A 322 -1.71 -1.31 -20.64
CA ASP A 322 -2.60 -0.18 -20.96
C ASP A 322 -4.05 -0.44 -20.50
N GLU A 323 -4.51 -1.69 -20.57
CA GLU A 323 -5.83 -2.09 -20.05
C GLU A 323 -5.87 -2.07 -18.54
N ALA A 324 -4.80 -2.54 -17.91
CA ALA A 324 -4.64 -2.46 -16.45
C ALA A 324 -4.70 -1.01 -15.95
N ILE A 325 -3.99 -0.09 -16.58
CA ILE A 325 -4.03 1.35 -16.25
C ILE A 325 -5.44 1.93 -16.48
N ARG A 326 -6.11 1.56 -17.58
CA ARG A 326 -7.50 2.00 -17.85
C ARG A 326 -8.46 1.51 -16.76
N ALA A 327 -8.36 0.25 -16.34
CA ALA A 327 -9.20 -0.31 -15.27
C ALA A 327 -9.00 0.41 -13.93
N ILE A 328 -7.77 0.80 -13.59
CA ILE A 328 -7.51 1.59 -12.37
C ILE A 328 -8.12 2.99 -12.49
N LYS A 329 -7.96 3.65 -13.63
CA LYS A 329 -8.44 5.03 -13.86
C LYS A 329 -9.96 5.12 -13.95
N SER A 330 -10.66 4.09 -14.40
CA SER A 330 -12.12 4.06 -14.41
C SER A 330 -12.71 3.98 -12.98
N GLY A 331 -11.90 3.59 -11.98
CA GLY A 331 -12.36 3.36 -10.61
C GLY A 331 -13.11 2.04 -10.40
N GLU A 332 -13.25 1.21 -11.42
CA GLU A 332 -13.92 -0.10 -11.34
C GLU A 332 -13.07 -1.16 -10.66
N ALA A 333 -11.74 -0.93 -10.62
CA ALA A 333 -10.81 -1.87 -10.01
C ALA A 333 -10.62 -1.60 -8.51
N GLY A 334 -10.57 -2.70 -7.75
CA GLY A 334 -9.89 -2.75 -6.47
C GLY A 334 -8.37 -2.81 -6.71
N LYS A 335 -7.71 -3.90 -6.35
CA LYS A 335 -6.31 -4.11 -6.69
C LYS A 335 -6.17 -4.83 -8.04
N VAL A 336 -5.30 -4.30 -8.89
CA VAL A 336 -4.89 -4.90 -10.16
C VAL A 336 -3.54 -5.56 -9.96
N ILE A 337 -3.35 -6.76 -10.52
CA ILE A 337 -2.07 -7.46 -10.55
C ILE A 337 -1.73 -7.92 -11.97
N PHE A 338 -0.44 -7.96 -12.27
CA PHE A 338 0.10 -8.58 -13.46
C PHE A 338 0.49 -10.04 -13.20
N GLU A 339 0.18 -10.90 -14.17
CA GLU A 339 0.74 -12.23 -14.31
C GLU A 339 1.97 -12.12 -15.21
N VAL A 340 3.17 -12.31 -14.64
CA VAL A 340 4.42 -12.02 -15.33
C VAL A 340 5.04 -13.30 -15.92
N ALA A 341 5.09 -14.41 -15.14
CA ALA A 341 5.68 -15.69 -15.57
C ALA A 341 5.03 -16.88 -14.86
#